data_9748d67e182ad6b0de2a8b550591d64b
#
_entry.id   9748d67e182ad6b0de2a8b550591d64b
#
_cell.length_a   1.000
_cell.length_b   1.000
_cell.length_c   1.000
_cell.angle_alpha   90.00
_cell.angle_beta   90.00
_cell.angle_gamma   90.00
#
_symmetry.space_group_name_H-M   'P 1'
#
loop_
_entity.id
_entity.type
_entity.pdbx_description
1 polymer ?
#
loop_
_entity_poly.entity_id
_entity_poly.type
_entity_poly.pdbx_seq_one_letter_code
_entity_poly.pdbx_strand_id
1 'polypeptide(L)'
;MNNTDKHLIACNDPFHSVVSSFDVVNGMDTYLLGVKNDNHIPSSFVRCLEKTGKYALHTIDHMSASGRAIDLQLVNPLTGRWMTGSSSGTAVNVFLGINDVGIGTDGGGSVLAPAMSLNLFSFMSPILENEHMIQFNKTSTDGIVFHPSLGFITSKKSVLEEIIRDCFELPEYTKNLKIAVSTEDTHAYPFVTEAIKYPDIYGNRQIGIEFLTKALEQYDVVISFEGPVDLVQYGDTVYGHFDKKTQNMQRQSGKGLLRVVNMVSATAITIPSDKLGFGFVLITKSKLENIGSSSVNVGWFI
;
A
#
# COMPACT_ATOMS: atom_id res chain seq x y z
N MET A 1 22.79 6.05 -3.20
CA MET A 1 22.90 7.11 -2.17
C MET A 1 23.30 6.43 -0.88
N ASN A 2 24.31 6.90 -0.17
CA ASN A 2 24.71 6.36 1.15
C ASN A 2 23.79 6.92 2.25
N ASN A 3 23.86 6.33 3.46
CA ASN A 3 22.95 6.73 4.55
C ASN A 3 23.17 8.17 5.04
N THR A 4 24.40 8.69 4.94
CA THR A 4 24.70 10.10 5.27
C THR A 4 23.99 11.06 4.30
N ASP A 5 24.03 10.77 3.00
CA ASP A 5 23.33 11.59 2.00
C ASP A 5 21.83 11.55 2.20
N LYS A 6 21.27 10.37 2.51
CA LYS A 6 19.83 10.21 2.81
C LYS A 6 19.43 11.05 4.03
N HIS A 7 20.24 11.04 5.09
CA HIS A 7 19.99 11.83 6.29
C HIS A 7 20.07 13.33 6.04
N LEU A 8 21.02 13.80 5.24
CA LEU A 8 21.09 15.20 4.84
C LEU A 8 19.85 15.65 4.07
N ILE A 9 19.31 14.80 3.18
CA ILE A 9 18.08 15.11 2.47
C ILE A 9 16.88 15.12 3.44
N ALA A 10 16.81 14.17 4.37
CA ALA A 10 15.77 14.14 5.40
C ALA A 10 15.78 15.41 6.28
N CYS A 11 16.95 15.89 6.68
CA CYS A 11 17.09 17.12 7.45
C CYS A 11 16.71 18.38 6.67
N ASN A 12 17.00 18.43 5.36
CA ASN A 12 16.62 19.55 4.50
C ASN A 12 15.15 19.54 4.11
N ASP A 13 14.54 18.37 4.10
CA ASP A 13 13.12 18.11 3.82
C ASP A 13 12.51 18.97 2.69
N PRO A 14 12.98 18.85 1.45
CA PRO A 14 12.60 19.76 0.36
C PRO A 14 11.12 19.65 -0.05
N PHE A 15 10.43 18.58 0.38
CA PHE A 15 9.01 18.35 0.10
C PHE A 15 8.11 18.51 1.33
N HIS A 16 8.65 18.86 2.50
CA HIS A 16 7.90 18.93 3.76
C HIS A 16 7.23 17.60 4.14
N SER A 17 7.89 16.50 3.81
CA SER A 17 7.41 15.13 3.99
C SER A 17 7.95 14.45 5.26
N VAL A 18 8.87 15.09 5.98
CA VAL A 18 9.48 14.61 7.22
C VAL A 18 8.98 15.42 8.41
N VAL A 19 8.49 14.73 9.44
CA VAL A 19 8.11 15.36 10.71
C VAL A 19 9.30 15.43 11.66
N SER A 20 10.08 14.35 11.71
CA SER A 20 11.35 14.29 12.46
C SER A 20 12.29 13.28 11.81
N SER A 21 13.59 13.52 11.97
CA SER A 21 14.65 12.63 11.51
C SER A 21 15.54 12.22 12.66
N PHE A 22 16.15 11.04 12.55
CA PHE A 22 17.04 10.45 13.54
C PHE A 22 18.40 10.15 12.91
N ASP A 23 19.47 10.44 13.63
CA ASP A 23 20.81 10.10 13.17
C ASP A 23 20.95 8.58 13.03
N VAL A 24 21.45 8.16 11.88
CA VAL A 24 21.76 6.76 11.62
C VAL A 24 23.24 6.55 11.83
N VAL A 25 23.59 5.62 12.71
CA VAL A 25 24.99 5.30 13.00
C VAL A 25 25.68 4.83 11.71
N ASN A 26 26.70 5.59 11.27
CA ASN A 26 27.48 5.28 10.09
C ASN A 26 28.17 3.92 10.23
N GLY A 27 28.04 3.05 9.23
CA GLY A 27 28.86 1.84 9.10
C GLY A 27 28.11 0.52 9.01
N MET A 28 26.78 0.51 9.00
CA MET A 28 25.98 -0.69 8.73
C MET A 28 25.26 -0.56 7.38
N ASP A 29 25.28 -1.63 6.58
CA ASP A 29 24.37 -1.82 5.45
C ASP A 29 22.95 -2.11 6.00
N THR A 30 22.31 -1.09 6.58
CA THR A 30 20.97 -1.18 7.15
C THR A 30 19.96 -0.47 6.25
N TYR A 31 18.78 -1.04 6.12
CA TYR A 31 17.63 -0.38 5.49
C TYR A 31 17.08 0.71 6.40
N LEU A 32 16.90 1.90 5.86
CA LEU A 32 16.33 3.03 6.58
C LEU A 32 14.81 2.97 6.58
N LEU A 33 14.21 3.01 7.78
CA LEU A 33 12.77 3.00 7.98
C LEU A 33 12.22 4.43 8.08
N GLY A 34 11.22 4.76 7.27
CA GLY A 34 10.32 5.88 7.47
C GLY A 34 9.01 5.39 8.06
N VAL A 35 8.56 5.99 9.13
CA VAL A 35 7.31 5.60 9.81
C VAL A 35 6.31 6.73 9.69
N LYS A 36 5.14 6.45 9.12
CA LYS A 36 4.01 7.38 9.07
C LYS A 36 3.73 7.92 10.47
N ASN A 37 3.51 9.22 10.60
CA ASN A 37 3.15 9.87 11.86
C ASN A 37 1.72 9.50 12.31
N ASP A 38 1.51 8.23 12.57
CA ASP A 38 0.24 7.64 12.99
C ASP A 38 0.46 6.84 14.28
N ASN A 39 -0.18 7.28 15.36
CA ASN A 39 -0.05 6.67 16.70
C ASN A 39 -0.62 5.24 16.79
N HIS A 40 -1.31 4.75 15.75
CA HIS A 40 -1.73 3.36 15.67
C HIS A 40 -0.58 2.41 15.31
N ILE A 41 0.55 2.91 14.79
CA ILE A 41 1.72 2.08 14.51
C ILE A 41 2.46 1.81 15.83
N PRO A 42 2.53 0.54 16.30
CA PRO A 42 3.15 0.26 17.59
C PRO A 42 4.66 0.45 17.53
N SER A 43 5.21 1.27 18.43
CA SER A 43 6.66 1.47 18.52
C SER A 43 7.42 0.17 18.87
N SER A 44 6.76 -0.81 19.48
CA SER A 44 7.29 -2.16 19.69
C SER A 44 7.59 -2.89 18.40
N PHE A 45 6.75 -2.73 17.38
CA PHE A 45 6.95 -3.33 16.05
C PHE A 45 8.21 -2.75 15.38
N VAL A 46 8.35 -1.42 15.38
CA VAL A 46 9.53 -0.77 14.82
C VAL A 46 10.80 -1.23 15.53
N ARG A 47 10.78 -1.25 16.87
CA ARG A 47 11.91 -1.75 17.68
C ARG A 47 12.21 -3.24 17.44
N CYS A 48 11.21 -4.04 17.11
CA CYS A 48 11.42 -5.45 16.75
C CYS A 48 12.20 -5.57 15.44
N LEU A 49 11.88 -4.78 14.45
CA LEU A 49 12.63 -4.69 13.19
C LEU A 49 14.07 -4.21 13.43
N GLU A 50 14.27 -3.16 14.22
CA GLU A 50 15.62 -2.66 14.56
C GLU A 50 16.50 -3.72 15.24
N LYS A 51 15.91 -4.54 16.14
CA LYS A 51 16.63 -5.62 16.82
C LYS A 51 17.21 -6.69 15.88
N THR A 52 16.70 -6.81 14.66
CA THR A 52 17.29 -7.71 13.66
C THR A 52 18.67 -7.25 13.18
N GLY A 53 19.02 -5.97 13.41
CA GLY A 53 20.24 -5.34 12.89
C GLY A 53 20.18 -4.98 11.41
N LYS A 54 19.10 -5.33 10.71
CA LYS A 54 18.91 -5.04 9.29
C LYS A 54 18.24 -3.68 9.04
N TYR A 55 17.52 -3.15 10.01
CA TYR A 55 16.70 -1.95 9.88
C TYR A 55 17.06 -0.91 10.93
N ALA A 56 16.94 0.36 10.58
CA ALA A 56 17.10 1.48 11.51
C ALA A 56 16.00 2.53 11.29
N LEU A 57 15.37 2.98 12.37
CA LEU A 57 14.42 4.10 12.30
C LEU A 57 15.17 5.37 11.89
N HIS A 58 14.73 5.99 10.80
CA HIS A 58 15.35 7.16 10.22
C HIS A 58 14.44 8.39 10.25
N THR A 59 13.17 8.23 9.88
CA THR A 59 12.22 9.35 9.87
C THR A 59 10.86 8.98 10.45
N ILE A 60 10.20 9.99 11.04
CA ILE A 60 8.75 10.00 11.18
C ILE A 60 8.22 10.87 10.04
N ASP A 61 7.33 10.30 9.24
CA ASP A 61 6.89 10.85 7.98
C ASP A 61 5.55 11.57 8.11
N HIS A 62 5.38 12.67 7.38
CA HIS A 62 4.11 13.37 7.27
C HIS A 62 3.00 12.44 6.80
N MET A 63 1.79 12.64 7.30
CA MET A 63 0.58 11.99 6.83
C MET A 63 -0.50 13.01 6.51
N SER A 64 -1.40 12.68 5.59
CA SER A 64 -2.52 13.56 5.28
C SER A 64 -3.38 13.84 6.51
N ALA A 65 -3.87 15.07 6.63
CA ALA A 65 -4.70 15.51 7.75
C ALA A 65 -5.89 14.58 7.96
N SER A 66 -6.09 14.13 9.20
CA SER A 66 -7.17 13.21 9.59
C SER A 66 -7.23 11.90 8.79
N GLY A 67 -6.11 11.45 8.22
CA GLY A 67 -6.03 10.21 7.45
C GLY A 67 -6.77 10.27 6.11
N ARG A 68 -6.90 11.44 5.50
CA ARG A 68 -7.59 11.66 4.22
C ARG A 68 -6.88 10.95 3.07
N ALA A 69 -7.65 10.52 2.06
CA ALA A 69 -7.13 9.84 0.87
C ALA A 69 -6.36 10.77 -0.09
N ILE A 70 -6.46 12.08 0.10
CA ILE A 70 -5.68 13.12 -0.59
C ILE A 70 -5.05 14.03 0.44
N ASP A 71 -3.78 14.31 0.26
CA ASP A 71 -3.00 15.24 1.06
C ASP A 71 -2.93 16.59 0.34
N LEU A 72 -3.47 17.62 0.97
CA LEU A 72 -3.50 18.98 0.45
C LEU A 72 -2.24 19.79 0.83
N GLN A 73 -1.38 19.24 1.66
CA GLN A 73 -0.15 19.89 2.13
C GLN A 73 1.09 19.39 1.37
N LEU A 74 1.03 18.17 0.82
CA LEU A 74 2.11 17.61 0.02
C LEU A 74 1.74 17.56 -1.47
N VAL A 75 2.78 17.67 -2.29
CA VAL A 75 2.67 17.46 -3.73
C VAL A 75 3.33 16.15 -4.14
N ASN A 76 2.74 15.50 -5.12
CA ASN A 76 3.34 14.36 -5.79
C ASN A 76 4.56 14.85 -6.60
N PRO A 77 5.79 14.39 -6.29
CA PRO A 77 7.01 14.90 -6.93
C PRO A 77 7.09 14.64 -8.45
N LEU A 78 6.32 13.68 -8.96
CA LEU A 78 6.27 13.39 -10.40
C LEU A 78 5.33 14.31 -11.16
N THR A 79 4.26 14.81 -10.53
CA THR A 79 3.18 15.52 -11.23
C THR A 79 2.98 16.95 -10.77
N GLY A 80 3.53 17.34 -9.61
CA GLY A 80 3.29 18.63 -8.96
C GLY A 80 1.84 18.81 -8.47
N ARG A 81 1.02 17.75 -8.51
CA ARG A 81 -0.37 17.76 -8.04
C ARG A 81 -0.41 17.33 -6.56
N TRP A 82 -1.55 17.49 -5.90
CA TRP A 82 -1.73 17.01 -4.53
C TRP A 82 -1.40 15.52 -4.40
N MET A 83 -0.72 15.18 -3.30
CA MET A 83 -0.27 13.82 -3.07
C MET A 83 -1.41 12.90 -2.65
N THR A 84 -1.36 11.66 -3.07
CA THR A 84 -2.23 10.58 -2.58
C THR A 84 -1.91 10.28 -1.12
N GLY A 85 -2.94 10.09 -0.31
CA GLY A 85 -2.85 9.79 1.12
C GLY A 85 -3.46 8.43 1.50
N SER A 86 -3.34 8.09 2.78
CA SER A 86 -2.89 8.92 3.90
C SER A 86 -1.40 8.78 4.24
N SER A 87 -0.69 7.76 3.75
CA SER A 87 0.76 7.60 3.92
C SER A 87 1.54 8.42 2.87
N SER A 88 1.20 9.70 2.74
CA SER A 88 1.68 10.62 1.71
C SER A 88 3.18 10.88 1.82
N GLY A 89 3.65 11.37 2.97
CA GLY A 89 5.06 11.63 3.23
C GLY A 89 5.90 10.35 3.22
N THR A 90 5.33 9.25 3.74
CA THR A 90 5.99 7.94 3.72
C THR A 90 6.31 7.49 2.28
N ALA A 91 5.34 7.62 1.36
CA ALA A 91 5.56 7.29 -0.05
C ALA A 91 6.54 8.26 -0.72
N VAL A 92 6.45 9.57 -0.44
CA VAL A 92 7.38 10.58 -0.97
C VAL A 92 8.81 10.30 -0.51
N ASN A 93 9.04 9.98 0.78
CA ASN A 93 10.37 9.73 1.32
C ASN A 93 11.00 8.45 0.76
N VAL A 94 10.21 7.41 0.48
CA VAL A 94 10.69 6.22 -0.23
C VAL A 94 11.00 6.55 -1.69
N PHE A 95 10.16 7.31 -2.37
CA PHE A 95 10.38 7.72 -3.76
C PHE A 95 11.65 8.55 -3.92
N LEU A 96 11.92 9.47 -3.02
CA LEU A 96 13.13 10.31 -3.01
C LEU A 96 14.38 9.51 -2.58
N GLY A 97 14.23 8.28 -2.12
CA GLY A 97 15.32 7.47 -1.60
C GLY A 97 15.85 7.93 -0.24
N ILE A 98 15.08 8.73 0.49
CA ILE A 98 15.35 9.09 1.89
C ILE A 98 15.27 7.83 2.76
N ASN A 99 14.22 7.02 2.54
CA ASN A 99 14.04 5.75 3.22
C ASN A 99 14.02 4.58 2.22
N ASP A 100 14.45 3.41 2.65
CA ASP A 100 14.39 2.19 1.87
C ASP A 100 13.03 1.50 2.04
N VAL A 101 12.45 1.62 3.23
CA VAL A 101 11.14 1.07 3.59
C VAL A 101 10.30 2.14 4.29
N GLY A 102 9.09 2.35 3.82
CA GLY A 102 8.07 3.12 4.49
C GLY A 102 7.09 2.22 5.22
N ILE A 103 6.77 2.51 6.48
CA ILE A 103 5.75 1.82 7.29
C ILE A 103 4.53 2.72 7.41
N GLY A 104 3.38 2.24 6.97
CA GLY A 104 2.12 2.98 7.00
C GLY A 104 0.95 2.19 7.56
N THR A 105 -0.18 2.86 7.69
CA THR A 105 -1.47 2.26 8.04
C THR A 105 -2.43 2.35 6.87
N ASP A 106 -3.15 1.28 6.57
CA ASP A 106 -4.14 1.19 5.51
C ASP A 106 -5.54 0.88 6.07
N GLY A 107 -6.52 1.64 5.65
CA GLY A 107 -7.93 1.36 5.96
C GLY A 107 -8.78 1.29 4.70
N GLY A 108 -8.41 2.03 3.68
CA GLY A 108 -9.11 2.09 2.40
C GLY A 108 -8.17 2.45 1.24
N GLY A 109 -6.99 1.82 1.19
CA GLY A 109 -5.95 2.05 0.20
C GLY A 109 -4.87 3.04 0.64
N SER A 110 -4.79 3.36 1.93
CA SER A 110 -3.89 4.42 2.45
C SER A 110 -2.39 4.07 2.46
N VAL A 111 -2.00 2.84 2.12
CA VAL A 111 -0.64 2.40 1.82
C VAL A 111 -0.51 2.10 0.34
N LEU A 112 -1.47 1.34 -0.20
CA LEU A 112 -1.45 0.85 -1.58
C LEU A 112 -1.54 1.99 -2.61
N ALA A 113 -2.46 2.94 -2.41
CA ALA A 113 -2.67 4.03 -3.35
C ALA A 113 -1.52 5.07 -3.39
N PRO A 114 -0.98 5.58 -2.25
CA PRO A 114 0.21 6.43 -2.28
C PRO A 114 1.40 5.80 -2.97
N ALA A 115 1.66 4.51 -2.71
CA ALA A 115 2.73 3.77 -3.38
C ALA A 115 2.50 3.72 -4.89
N MET A 116 1.30 3.33 -5.34
CA MET A 116 0.98 3.21 -6.76
C MET A 116 1.05 4.56 -7.49
N SER A 117 0.65 5.67 -6.85
CA SER A 117 0.73 7.01 -7.44
C SER A 117 2.16 7.50 -7.72
N LEU A 118 3.17 6.84 -7.14
CA LEU A 118 4.60 7.09 -7.31
C LEU A 118 5.35 5.90 -7.95
N ASN A 119 4.66 4.95 -8.53
CA ASN A 119 5.24 3.73 -9.11
C ASN A 119 6.16 2.97 -8.12
N LEU A 120 5.72 2.86 -6.86
CA LEU A 120 6.40 2.11 -5.81
C LEU A 120 5.70 0.77 -5.57
N PHE A 121 6.45 -0.19 -5.06
CA PHE A 121 5.91 -1.44 -4.54
C PHE A 121 5.30 -1.20 -3.17
N SER A 122 4.23 -1.93 -2.86
CA SER A 122 3.68 -1.93 -1.51
C SER A 122 3.05 -3.26 -1.12
N PHE A 123 2.94 -3.47 0.17
CA PHE A 123 2.30 -4.60 0.81
C PHE A 123 1.43 -4.11 1.95
N MET A 124 0.28 -4.72 2.15
CA MET A 124 -0.58 -4.48 3.29
C MET A 124 -1.19 -5.79 3.77
N SER A 125 -1.20 -6.02 5.08
CA SER A 125 -1.81 -7.21 5.65
C SER A 125 -2.43 -6.97 7.03
N PRO A 126 -3.67 -7.40 7.26
CA PRO A 126 -4.32 -7.28 8.56
C PRO A 126 -3.74 -8.24 9.63
N ILE A 127 -2.88 -9.19 9.24
CA ILE A 127 -2.22 -10.07 10.24
C ILE A 127 -0.95 -9.46 10.84
N LEU A 128 -0.42 -8.36 10.25
CA LEU A 128 0.67 -7.59 10.86
C LEU A 128 0.15 -6.88 12.11
N GLU A 129 0.73 -7.22 13.28
CA GLU A 129 0.35 -6.64 14.58
C GLU A 129 -1.18 -6.70 14.83
N ASN A 130 -1.84 -7.76 14.38
CA ASN A 130 -3.30 -7.90 14.41
C ASN A 130 -3.91 -7.62 15.77
N GLU A 131 -3.35 -8.20 16.85
CA GLU A 131 -3.86 -8.02 18.23
C GLU A 131 -3.84 -6.55 18.67
N HIS A 132 -2.88 -5.77 18.19
CA HIS A 132 -2.80 -4.34 18.44
C HIS A 132 -3.77 -3.57 17.53
N MET A 133 -3.80 -3.88 16.24
CA MET A 133 -4.54 -3.10 15.25
C MET A 133 -6.07 -3.26 15.38
N ILE A 134 -6.59 -4.39 15.81
CA ILE A 134 -8.03 -4.60 16.01
C ILE A 134 -8.64 -3.74 17.14
N GLN A 135 -7.81 -3.12 17.98
CA GLN A 135 -8.29 -2.21 19.03
C GLN A 135 -8.75 -0.86 18.47
N PHE A 136 -8.39 -0.54 17.21
CA PHE A 136 -8.67 0.74 16.56
C PHE A 136 -9.79 0.62 15.52
N ASN A 137 -11.03 0.52 15.98
CA ASN A 137 -12.20 0.57 15.10
C ASN A 137 -12.35 1.96 14.49
N LYS A 138 -12.51 2.00 13.17
CA LYS A 138 -12.81 3.21 12.39
C LYS A 138 -14.07 3.00 11.57
N THR A 139 -14.80 4.09 11.38
CA THR A 139 -15.93 4.13 10.44
C THR A 139 -15.61 5.08 9.31
N SER A 140 -15.67 4.60 8.09
CA SER A 140 -15.46 5.43 6.90
C SER A 140 -16.63 6.39 6.67
N THR A 141 -16.45 7.38 5.78
CA THR A 141 -17.48 8.39 5.46
C THR A 141 -18.75 7.78 4.85
N ASP A 142 -18.66 6.60 4.25
CA ASP A 142 -19.79 5.82 3.71
C ASP A 142 -20.30 4.73 4.69
N GLY A 143 -19.95 4.84 5.97
CA GLY A 143 -20.50 4.01 7.06
C GLY A 143 -19.89 2.61 7.20
N ILE A 144 -18.80 2.29 6.49
CA ILE A 144 -18.15 0.99 6.57
C ILE A 144 -17.23 0.97 7.80
N VAL A 145 -17.42 -0.02 8.67
CA VAL A 145 -16.57 -0.24 9.85
C VAL A 145 -15.40 -1.15 9.48
N PHE A 146 -14.20 -0.76 9.87
CA PHE A 146 -12.96 -1.52 9.61
C PHE A 146 -11.91 -1.24 10.70
N HIS A 147 -10.90 -2.10 10.76
CA HIS A 147 -9.66 -1.87 11.51
C HIS A 147 -8.55 -1.46 10.53
N PRO A 148 -7.69 -0.49 10.86
CA PRO A 148 -6.53 -0.22 10.02
C PRO A 148 -5.57 -1.42 10.05
N SER A 149 -4.88 -1.66 8.94
CA SER A 149 -3.81 -2.67 8.83
C SER A 149 -2.48 -1.97 8.64
N LEU A 150 -1.39 -2.62 9.07
CA LEU A 150 -0.05 -2.16 8.74
C LEU A 150 0.34 -2.55 7.32
N GLY A 151 1.23 -1.77 6.74
CA GLY A 151 1.79 -2.08 5.43
C GLY A 151 3.13 -1.39 5.17
N PHE A 152 3.78 -1.84 4.11
CA PHE A 152 5.10 -1.40 3.68
C PHE A 152 5.04 -0.74 2.31
N ILE A 153 5.90 0.24 2.08
CA ILE A 153 6.16 0.88 0.79
C ILE A 153 7.67 0.78 0.52
N THR A 154 8.06 0.36 -0.67
CA THR A 154 9.47 0.27 -1.06
C THR A 154 9.66 0.64 -2.53
N SER A 155 10.85 1.11 -2.89
CA SER A 155 11.21 1.36 -4.29
C SER A 155 11.75 0.13 -5.01
N LYS A 156 12.11 -0.93 -4.26
CA LYS A 156 12.68 -2.16 -4.80
C LYS A 156 11.88 -3.36 -4.34
N LYS A 157 11.53 -4.20 -5.29
CA LYS A 157 10.88 -5.49 -5.08
C LYS A 157 11.61 -6.36 -4.05
N SER A 158 12.94 -6.50 -4.18
CA SER A 158 13.76 -7.32 -3.29
C SER A 158 13.72 -6.85 -1.82
N VAL A 159 13.63 -5.53 -1.59
CA VAL A 159 13.50 -4.97 -0.24
C VAL A 159 12.12 -5.28 0.34
N LEU A 160 11.06 -5.23 -0.50
CA LEU A 160 9.73 -5.62 -0.07
C LEU A 160 9.66 -7.11 0.30
N GLU A 161 10.28 -7.97 -0.52
CA GLU A 161 10.38 -9.41 -0.22
C GLU A 161 11.05 -9.66 1.12
N GLU A 162 12.18 -8.99 1.34
CA GLU A 162 12.99 -9.20 2.53
C GLU A 162 12.22 -8.80 3.79
N ILE A 163 11.60 -7.61 3.83
CA ILE A 163 10.85 -7.19 5.01
C ILE A 163 9.62 -8.05 5.26
N ILE A 164 8.94 -8.54 4.21
CA ILE A 164 7.82 -9.48 4.37
C ILE A 164 8.32 -10.78 5.01
N ARG A 165 9.45 -11.33 4.56
CA ARG A 165 10.05 -12.54 5.12
C ARG A 165 10.53 -12.35 6.56
N ASP A 166 11.05 -11.17 6.90
CA ASP A 166 11.50 -10.86 8.26
C ASP A 166 10.32 -10.67 9.24
N CYS A 167 9.14 -10.29 8.72
CA CYS A 167 7.92 -10.15 9.53
C CYS A 167 7.12 -11.46 9.66
N PHE A 168 7.29 -12.40 8.71
CA PHE A 168 6.48 -13.62 8.67
C PHE A 168 7.36 -14.86 8.47
N GLU A 169 7.13 -15.88 9.28
CA GLU A 169 7.63 -17.22 9.00
C GLU A 169 6.79 -17.83 7.85
N LEU A 170 7.14 -17.44 6.61
CA LEU A 170 6.42 -17.94 5.44
C LEU A 170 6.79 -19.40 5.18
N PRO A 171 5.80 -20.29 5.00
CA PRO A 171 6.08 -21.68 4.66
C PRO A 171 6.74 -21.77 3.27
N GLU A 172 7.70 -22.67 3.12
CA GLU A 172 8.36 -23.01 1.83
C GLU A 172 7.42 -23.73 0.85
N TYR A 173 6.13 -23.58 1.00
CA TYR A 173 5.13 -24.36 0.32
C TYR A 173 4.71 -23.71 -1.00
N THR A 174 4.87 -24.45 -2.10
CA THR A 174 4.37 -24.05 -3.42
C THR A 174 3.00 -24.70 -3.68
N LYS A 175 1.93 -24.00 -3.35
CA LYS A 175 0.58 -24.39 -3.74
C LYS A 175 0.30 -23.97 -5.19
N ASN A 176 -0.35 -24.84 -5.98
CA ASN A 176 -0.96 -24.39 -7.23
C ASN A 176 -2.12 -23.43 -6.90
N LEU A 177 -1.90 -22.14 -7.16
CA LEU A 177 -2.86 -21.09 -6.85
C LEU A 177 -3.96 -21.02 -7.90
N LYS A 178 -5.20 -20.89 -7.45
CA LYS A 178 -6.34 -20.54 -8.31
C LYS A 178 -6.43 -19.02 -8.41
N ILE A 179 -6.14 -18.46 -9.59
CA ILE A 179 -5.96 -17.03 -9.81
C ILE A 179 -7.06 -16.49 -10.71
N ALA A 180 -7.76 -15.45 -10.25
CA ALA A 180 -8.77 -14.75 -11.03
C ALA A 180 -8.24 -13.42 -11.56
N VAL A 181 -8.57 -13.10 -12.81
CA VAL A 181 -8.35 -11.81 -13.47
C VAL A 181 -9.65 -11.30 -14.08
N SER A 182 -9.74 -10.01 -14.40
CA SER A 182 -10.91 -9.47 -15.10
C SER A 182 -11.00 -10.00 -16.53
N THR A 183 -12.24 -10.25 -17.03
CA THR A 183 -12.47 -10.52 -18.46
C THR A 183 -12.08 -9.37 -19.38
N GLU A 184 -11.92 -8.16 -18.83
CA GLU A 184 -11.48 -6.97 -19.57
C GLU A 184 -9.95 -6.79 -19.52
N ASP A 185 -9.25 -7.64 -18.75
CA ASP A 185 -7.80 -7.61 -18.64
C ASP A 185 -7.16 -8.23 -19.88
N THR A 186 -6.26 -7.50 -20.51
CA THR A 186 -5.55 -7.90 -21.73
C THR A 186 -4.07 -8.25 -21.48
N HIS A 187 -3.62 -8.25 -20.24
CA HIS A 187 -2.24 -8.59 -19.91
C HIS A 187 -1.99 -10.08 -20.08
N ALA A 188 -0.78 -10.40 -20.55
CA ALA A 188 -0.31 -11.79 -20.59
C ALA A 188 0.34 -12.16 -19.25
N TYR A 189 -0.09 -13.25 -18.66
CA TYR A 189 0.45 -13.77 -17.42
C TYR A 189 1.28 -15.03 -17.67
N PRO A 190 2.43 -15.22 -17.01
CA PRO A 190 3.26 -16.42 -17.16
C PRO A 190 2.72 -17.64 -16.39
N PHE A 191 1.52 -17.54 -15.84
CA PHE A 191 0.83 -18.57 -15.08
C PHE A 191 -0.64 -18.68 -15.52
N VAL A 192 -1.30 -19.77 -15.12
CA VAL A 192 -2.71 -20.00 -15.47
C VAL A 192 -3.62 -19.09 -14.66
N THR A 193 -4.50 -18.37 -15.36
CA THR A 193 -5.53 -17.50 -14.77
C THR A 193 -6.90 -17.89 -15.25
N GLU A 194 -7.93 -17.60 -14.45
CA GLU A 194 -9.33 -17.69 -14.83
C GLU A 194 -9.91 -16.28 -14.99
N ALA A 195 -10.43 -15.99 -16.20
CA ALA A 195 -11.05 -14.70 -16.48
C ALA A 195 -12.48 -14.68 -15.94
N ILE A 196 -12.77 -13.75 -15.03
CA ILE A 196 -14.11 -13.56 -14.45
C ILE A 196 -14.59 -12.12 -14.66
N LYS A 197 -15.89 -11.94 -14.73
CA LYS A 197 -16.47 -10.60 -14.89
C LYS A 197 -16.38 -9.81 -13.58
N TYR A 198 -15.62 -8.69 -13.60
CA TYR A 198 -15.61 -7.76 -12.49
C TYR A 198 -16.82 -6.80 -12.59
N PRO A 199 -17.40 -6.38 -11.46
CA PRO A 199 -18.36 -5.30 -11.45
C PRO A 199 -17.68 -3.96 -11.69
N ASP A 200 -18.43 -2.87 -11.58
CA ASP A 200 -17.86 -1.52 -11.57
C ASP A 200 -17.08 -1.27 -10.27
N ILE A 201 -15.79 -1.64 -10.28
CA ILE A 201 -14.88 -1.51 -9.13
C ILE A 201 -14.52 -0.07 -8.79
N TYR A 202 -14.75 0.88 -9.70
CA TYR A 202 -14.48 2.31 -9.52
C TYR A 202 -15.66 3.08 -8.93
N GLY A 203 -16.82 2.47 -8.86
CA GLY A 203 -18.05 3.04 -8.31
C GLY A 203 -18.16 2.94 -6.79
N ASN A 204 -19.30 2.50 -6.32
CA ASN A 204 -19.58 2.30 -4.90
C ASN A 204 -18.70 1.19 -4.31
N ARG A 205 -18.03 1.48 -3.20
CA ARG A 205 -17.13 0.51 -2.51
C ARG A 205 -17.87 -0.74 -2.04
N GLN A 206 -19.15 -0.64 -1.67
CA GLN A 206 -19.95 -1.79 -1.24
C GLN A 206 -19.99 -2.88 -2.32
N ILE A 207 -20.09 -2.48 -3.60
CA ILE A 207 -20.06 -3.43 -4.74
C ILE A 207 -18.70 -4.14 -4.82
N GLY A 208 -17.61 -3.39 -4.63
CA GLY A 208 -16.25 -3.96 -4.60
C GLY A 208 -16.04 -4.90 -3.41
N ILE A 209 -16.57 -4.57 -2.24
CA ILE A 209 -16.51 -5.42 -1.03
C ILE A 209 -17.23 -6.74 -1.27
N GLU A 210 -18.48 -6.67 -1.74
CA GLU A 210 -19.29 -7.87 -2.01
C GLU A 210 -18.64 -8.77 -3.08
N PHE A 211 -18.13 -8.17 -4.14
CA PHE A 211 -17.42 -8.88 -5.18
C PHE A 211 -16.16 -9.56 -4.64
N LEU A 212 -15.29 -8.81 -3.97
CA LEU A 212 -14.02 -9.33 -3.49
C LEU A 212 -14.20 -10.40 -2.43
N THR A 213 -15.17 -10.25 -1.53
CA THR A 213 -15.53 -11.28 -0.54
C THR A 213 -15.89 -12.60 -1.23
N LYS A 214 -16.80 -12.57 -2.23
CA LYS A 214 -17.20 -13.76 -2.97
C LYS A 214 -16.08 -14.34 -3.83
N ALA A 215 -15.28 -13.49 -4.47
CA ALA A 215 -14.18 -13.94 -5.30
C ALA A 215 -13.11 -14.66 -4.46
N LEU A 216 -12.77 -14.13 -3.29
CA LEU A 216 -11.81 -14.76 -2.39
C LEU A 216 -12.31 -16.07 -1.74
N GLU A 217 -13.63 -16.36 -1.77
CA GLU A 217 -14.11 -17.70 -1.38
C GLU A 217 -13.71 -18.76 -2.41
N GLN A 218 -13.66 -18.41 -3.70
CA GLN A 218 -13.45 -19.32 -4.83
C GLN A 218 -12.02 -19.35 -5.36
N TYR A 219 -11.28 -18.24 -5.20
CA TYR A 219 -9.94 -18.03 -5.71
C TYR A 219 -8.94 -17.80 -4.57
N ASP A 220 -7.69 -18.17 -4.79
CA ASP A 220 -6.60 -17.92 -3.86
C ASP A 220 -6.06 -16.49 -4.05
N VAL A 221 -6.05 -16.02 -5.31
CA VAL A 221 -5.58 -14.68 -5.68
C VAL A 221 -6.57 -14.04 -6.65
N VAL A 222 -6.86 -12.77 -6.44
CA VAL A 222 -7.59 -11.89 -7.36
C VAL A 222 -6.63 -10.81 -7.82
N ILE A 223 -6.41 -10.68 -9.13
CA ILE A 223 -5.53 -9.66 -9.71
C ILE A 223 -6.40 -8.57 -10.36
N SER A 224 -6.14 -7.31 -9.99
CA SER A 224 -6.75 -6.15 -10.60
C SER A 224 -5.66 -5.23 -11.15
N PHE A 225 -5.76 -4.84 -12.44
CA PHE A 225 -4.92 -3.79 -12.99
C PHE A 225 -5.63 -2.44 -12.84
N GLU A 226 -5.03 -1.51 -12.11
CA GLU A 226 -5.67 -0.27 -11.69
C GLU A 226 -4.81 0.95 -12.03
N GLY A 227 -5.43 2.12 -12.07
CA GLY A 227 -4.78 3.39 -12.33
C GLY A 227 -5.46 4.20 -13.46
N PRO A 228 -4.89 5.40 -13.77
CA PRO A 228 -3.78 6.04 -13.07
C PRO A 228 -4.23 6.66 -11.72
N VAL A 229 -3.61 6.24 -10.63
CA VAL A 229 -4.02 6.65 -9.28
C VAL A 229 -3.78 8.14 -9.05
N ASP A 230 -4.88 8.90 -8.88
CA ASP A 230 -4.93 10.35 -8.59
C ASP A 230 -4.18 11.26 -9.59
N LEU A 231 -3.85 10.75 -10.78
CA LEU A 231 -3.17 11.56 -11.81
C LEU A 231 -4.13 12.34 -12.71
N VAL A 232 -5.32 11.80 -12.97
CA VAL A 232 -6.36 12.46 -13.78
C VAL A 232 -7.34 13.21 -12.89
N GLN A 233 -7.90 12.49 -11.90
CA GLN A 233 -8.84 13.02 -10.91
C GLN A 233 -8.47 12.48 -9.52
N TYR A 234 -9.03 13.10 -8.49
CA TYR A 234 -8.75 12.72 -7.11
C TYR A 234 -9.83 11.80 -6.53
N GLY A 235 -9.40 10.74 -5.85
CA GLY A 235 -10.29 9.79 -5.19
C GLY A 235 -10.32 9.96 -3.68
N ASP A 236 -11.35 10.65 -3.20
CA ASP A 236 -11.61 10.80 -1.78
C ASP A 236 -13.11 10.67 -1.51
N THR A 237 -13.48 9.81 -0.54
CA THR A 237 -14.89 9.51 -0.24
C THR A 237 -15.68 10.72 0.26
N VAL A 238 -15.05 11.74 0.83
CA VAL A 238 -15.74 12.97 1.20
C VAL A 238 -16.19 13.72 -0.05
N TYR A 239 -15.32 13.83 -1.06
CA TYR A 239 -15.72 14.44 -2.33
C TYR A 239 -16.87 13.71 -2.99
N GLY A 240 -16.86 12.38 -2.97
CA GLY A 240 -17.89 11.57 -3.59
C GLY A 240 -19.30 11.75 -3.00
N HIS A 241 -19.44 12.39 -1.85
CA HIS A 241 -20.75 12.65 -1.23
C HIS A 241 -21.42 13.96 -1.63
N PHE A 242 -20.72 14.90 -2.28
CA PHE A 242 -21.28 16.21 -2.56
C PHE A 242 -22.30 16.20 -3.72
N ASP A 243 -21.92 15.69 -4.88
CA ASP A 243 -22.75 15.66 -6.07
C ASP A 243 -22.28 14.63 -7.12
N LYS A 244 -23.00 14.54 -8.25
CA LYS A 244 -22.64 13.65 -9.35
C LYS A 244 -21.29 13.99 -9.99
N LYS A 245 -20.88 15.27 -10.00
CA LYS A 245 -19.61 15.69 -10.57
C LYS A 245 -18.46 15.18 -9.73
N THR A 246 -18.53 15.35 -8.43
CA THR A 246 -17.50 14.87 -7.49
C THR A 246 -17.48 13.34 -7.38
N GLN A 247 -18.64 12.67 -7.52
CA GLN A 247 -18.69 11.20 -7.68
C GLN A 247 -17.93 10.73 -8.93
N ASN A 248 -18.12 11.42 -10.06
CA ASN A 248 -17.41 11.11 -11.30
C ASN A 248 -15.89 11.36 -11.16
N MET A 249 -15.47 12.43 -10.47
CA MET A 249 -14.07 12.69 -10.17
C MET A 249 -13.46 11.52 -9.38
N GLN A 250 -14.17 11.06 -8.35
CA GLN A 250 -13.73 9.90 -7.55
C GLN A 250 -13.62 8.63 -8.40
N ARG A 251 -14.58 8.36 -9.27
CA ARG A 251 -14.54 7.20 -10.20
C ARG A 251 -13.34 7.24 -11.14
N GLN A 252 -12.94 8.43 -11.59
CA GLN A 252 -11.82 8.67 -12.50
C GLN A 252 -10.47 8.76 -11.78
N SER A 253 -10.43 8.51 -10.48
CA SER A 253 -9.20 8.55 -9.69
C SER A 253 -8.28 7.34 -9.89
N GLY A 254 -8.71 6.34 -10.65
CA GLY A 254 -7.94 5.12 -10.88
C GLY A 254 -7.86 4.16 -9.70
N LYS A 255 -8.61 4.42 -8.61
CA LYS A 255 -8.64 3.59 -7.40
C LYS A 255 -9.81 2.60 -7.47
N GLY A 256 -9.52 1.35 -7.75
CA GLY A 256 -10.49 0.25 -7.84
C GLY A 256 -10.59 -0.59 -6.56
N LEU A 257 -10.25 -1.88 -6.65
CA LEU A 257 -10.29 -2.82 -5.53
C LEU A 257 -9.31 -2.47 -4.41
N LEU A 258 -8.19 -1.78 -4.71
CA LEU A 258 -7.21 -1.34 -3.69
C LEU A 258 -7.86 -0.59 -2.51
N ARG A 259 -9.05 0.07 -2.74
CA ARG A 259 -9.77 0.79 -1.69
C ARG A 259 -10.54 -0.10 -0.72
N VAL A 260 -10.73 -1.36 -1.06
CA VAL A 260 -11.60 -2.28 -0.31
C VAL A 260 -10.87 -3.50 0.25
N VAL A 261 -9.61 -3.68 -0.08
CA VAL A 261 -8.80 -4.82 0.37
C VAL A 261 -8.86 -4.99 1.89
N ASN A 262 -8.56 -3.93 2.63
CA ASN A 262 -8.58 -3.97 4.09
C ASN A 262 -10.00 -4.18 4.66
N MET A 263 -11.01 -3.69 3.96
CA MET A 263 -12.41 -3.80 4.39
C MET A 263 -12.97 -5.23 4.31
N VAL A 264 -12.33 -6.10 3.54
CA VAL A 264 -12.62 -7.54 3.49
C VAL A 264 -11.57 -8.38 4.25
N SER A 265 -10.74 -7.72 5.06
CA SER A 265 -9.66 -8.35 5.84
C SER A 265 -8.72 -9.20 4.97
N ALA A 266 -8.46 -8.74 3.73
CA ALA A 266 -7.54 -9.37 2.81
C ALA A 266 -6.14 -8.74 2.86
N THR A 267 -5.16 -9.47 2.38
CA THR A 267 -3.78 -9.00 2.16
C THR A 267 -3.62 -8.61 0.69
N ALA A 268 -2.87 -7.54 0.42
CA ALA A 268 -2.51 -7.19 -0.93
C ALA A 268 -1.05 -6.77 -1.11
N ILE A 269 -0.57 -7.01 -2.34
CA ILE A 269 0.69 -6.47 -2.85
C ILE A 269 0.34 -5.59 -4.05
N THR A 270 0.94 -4.40 -4.16
CA THR A 270 0.91 -3.64 -5.41
C THR A 270 2.25 -3.69 -6.11
N ILE A 271 2.18 -3.91 -7.41
CA ILE A 271 3.34 -3.97 -8.31
C ILE A 271 3.16 -2.88 -9.35
N PRO A 272 4.06 -1.88 -9.40
CA PRO A 272 3.95 -0.81 -10.39
C PRO A 272 4.16 -1.35 -11.81
N SER A 273 3.44 -0.78 -12.77
CA SER A 273 3.68 -1.02 -14.18
C SER A 273 4.70 -0.02 -14.75
N ASP A 274 4.99 -0.14 -16.04
CA ASP A 274 5.78 0.83 -16.80
C ASP A 274 5.06 2.19 -17.01
N LYS A 275 3.75 2.24 -16.75
CA LYS A 275 2.94 3.45 -16.87
C LYS A 275 2.78 4.13 -15.52
N LEU A 276 2.96 5.46 -15.52
CA LEU A 276 2.86 6.25 -14.29
C LEU A 276 1.49 6.12 -13.61
N GLY A 277 1.51 5.76 -12.33
CA GLY A 277 0.33 5.61 -11.49
C GLY A 277 -0.53 4.39 -11.80
N PHE A 278 -0.08 3.50 -12.71
CA PHE A 278 -0.73 2.23 -12.98
C PHE A 278 0.04 1.08 -12.33
N GLY A 279 -0.68 0.04 -11.94
CA GLY A 279 -0.07 -1.16 -11.39
C GLY A 279 -1.06 -2.30 -11.18
N PHE A 280 -0.51 -3.44 -10.84
CA PHE A 280 -1.27 -4.62 -10.47
C PHE A 280 -1.50 -4.62 -8.96
N VAL A 281 -2.71 -4.95 -8.56
CA VAL A 281 -3.11 -5.20 -7.18
C VAL A 281 -3.38 -6.70 -7.05
N LEU A 282 -2.50 -7.41 -6.37
CA LEU A 282 -2.65 -8.83 -6.09
C LEU A 282 -3.28 -8.97 -4.72
N ILE A 283 -4.47 -9.53 -4.66
CA ILE A 283 -5.27 -9.63 -3.45
C ILE A 283 -5.45 -11.09 -3.06
N THR A 284 -5.18 -11.44 -1.81
CA THR A 284 -5.28 -12.80 -1.30
C THR A 284 -5.88 -12.83 0.11
N LYS A 285 -6.36 -13.99 0.53
CA LYS A 285 -6.75 -14.20 1.93
C LYS A 285 -5.56 -13.98 2.85
N SER A 286 -5.80 -13.37 4.01
CA SER A 286 -4.77 -13.09 5.01
C SER A 286 -4.40 -14.36 5.80
N LYS A 287 -3.74 -15.30 5.10
CA LYS A 287 -3.18 -16.54 5.64
C LYS A 287 -1.73 -16.66 5.19
N LEU A 288 -0.83 -17.09 6.07
CA LEU A 288 0.61 -17.21 5.75
C LEU A 288 0.88 -18.05 4.51
N GLU A 289 0.15 -19.16 4.33
CA GLU A 289 0.23 -20.03 3.16
C GLU A 289 -0.07 -19.28 1.85
N ASN A 290 -1.10 -18.43 1.86
CA ASN A 290 -1.51 -17.65 0.70
C ASN A 290 -0.54 -16.51 0.43
N ILE A 291 -0.08 -15.82 1.49
CA ILE A 291 0.91 -14.74 1.38
C ILE A 291 2.22 -15.28 0.82
N GLY A 292 2.76 -16.36 1.38
CA GLY A 292 3.97 -17.00 0.89
C GLY A 292 3.85 -17.42 -0.57
N SER A 293 2.78 -18.13 -0.93
CA SER A 293 2.56 -18.60 -2.30
C SER A 293 2.30 -17.45 -3.29
N SER A 294 1.55 -16.41 -2.90
CA SER A 294 1.25 -15.28 -3.78
C SER A 294 2.45 -14.34 -3.96
N SER A 295 3.21 -14.10 -2.92
CA SER A 295 4.42 -13.27 -3.02
C SER A 295 5.50 -13.98 -3.85
N VAL A 296 5.73 -15.27 -3.63
CA VAL A 296 6.81 -16.01 -4.30
C VAL A 296 6.42 -16.44 -5.73
N ASN A 297 5.17 -16.86 -5.97
CA ASN A 297 4.79 -17.48 -7.26
C ASN A 297 4.04 -16.53 -8.21
N VAL A 298 3.44 -15.46 -7.74
CA VAL A 298 2.64 -14.53 -8.57
C VAL A 298 3.24 -13.14 -8.58
N GLY A 299 3.52 -12.58 -7.44
CA GLY A 299 4.02 -11.21 -7.31
C GLY A 299 5.39 -10.98 -7.92
N TRP A 300 6.11 -12.07 -8.27
CA TRP A 300 7.46 -12.00 -8.79
C TRP A 300 7.55 -12.24 -10.29
N PHE A 301 6.46 -12.61 -10.92
CA PHE A 301 6.41 -12.88 -12.36
C PHE A 301 5.58 -11.85 -13.15
N ILE A 302 4.97 -10.86 -12.50
CA ILE A 302 4.34 -9.68 -13.09
C ILE A 302 5.35 -8.53 -13.02
#